data_1cfa6f4d6e204e3174803214733f56e4
#
_entry.id   1cfa6f4d6e204e3174803214733f56e4
#
_cell.length_a   1.000
_cell.length_b   1.000
_cell.length_c   1.000
_cell.angle_alpha   90.00
_cell.angle_beta   90.00
_cell.angle_gamma   90.00
#
_symmetry.space_group_name_H-M   'P 1'
#
loop_
_entity.id
_entity.type
_entity.pdbx_description
1 polymer ?
#
loop_
_entity_poly.entity_id
_entity_poly.type
_entity_poly.pdbx_seq_one_letter_code
_entity_poly.pdbx_strand_id
1 'polypeptide(L)'
;MSRRPTGVFALSLLTLLSVFSPELLVAWQIAQLTIASSSLPTAQAGIPYQAMLQAQGGVNPYTWQLAQGSALPRGLRLHQQTGLITGTPTTAGEYHFTIVLSDANAPPTRVQREFALTVLAGLTIEWRHPPKVNGTQVSGSLIVANHTAQAADLTVIVVAINEIDRATALGYQHFIIQPNTQQEIPFGAAPGPGRYQVRADAVAELEEDQSTLRAYKQTGKGELVINEPL
;
A
#
# COMPACT_ATOMS: atom_id res chain seq x y z
N MET A 1 106.04 -31.87 -16.78
CA MET A 1 105.36 -32.34 -15.58
C MET A 1 104.40 -31.22 -15.12
N SER A 2 103.22 -31.54 -15.10
CA SER A 2 102.22 -31.35 -14.07
C SER A 2 101.34 -30.10 -14.12
N ARG A 3 100.12 -30.43 -14.28
CA ARG A 3 98.83 -30.11 -13.60
C ARG A 3 98.20 -28.77 -13.94
N ARG A 4 97.06 -28.91 -14.58
CA ARG A 4 95.95 -27.96 -14.69
C ARG A 4 95.21 -27.82 -13.32
N PRO A 5 94.56 -26.70 -13.08
CA PRO A 5 93.31 -26.81 -12.47
C PRO A 5 92.13 -26.20 -13.29
N THR A 6 91.08 -26.91 -13.32
CA THR A 6 89.76 -26.61 -13.88
C THR A 6 89.12 -25.48 -13.08
N GLY A 7 88.77 -24.39 -13.74
CA GLY A 7 87.90 -23.35 -13.16
C GLY A 7 86.45 -23.58 -13.60
N VAL A 8 85.63 -23.75 -12.65
CA VAL A 8 84.14 -23.91 -12.80
C VAL A 8 83.52 -22.51 -12.88
N PHE A 9 83.00 -22.15 -14.04
CA PHE A 9 82.17 -20.94 -14.16
C PHE A 9 80.76 -21.29 -13.61
N ALA A 10 80.39 -20.72 -12.46
CA ALA A 10 79.04 -20.71 -11.94
C ALA A 10 78.26 -19.59 -12.65
N LEU A 11 77.33 -19.97 -13.49
CA LEU A 11 76.39 -19.06 -14.14
C LEU A 11 75.26 -18.75 -13.15
N SER A 12 75.31 -17.58 -12.48
CA SER A 12 74.22 -17.12 -11.59
C SER A 12 73.05 -16.63 -12.46
N LEU A 13 72.01 -17.45 -12.52
CA LEU A 13 70.74 -17.09 -13.13
C LEU A 13 70.01 -16.13 -12.17
N LEU A 14 70.06 -14.82 -12.47
CA LEU A 14 69.32 -13.79 -11.74
C LEU A 14 67.85 -13.88 -12.13
N THR A 15 67.02 -14.57 -11.35
CA THR A 15 65.57 -14.59 -11.53
C THR A 15 65.01 -13.23 -11.11
N LEU A 16 64.59 -12.44 -12.08
CA LEU A 16 63.82 -11.20 -11.87
C LEU A 16 62.39 -11.62 -11.43
N LEU A 17 62.18 -11.70 -10.11
CA LEU A 17 60.85 -11.86 -9.53
C LEU A 17 60.15 -10.50 -9.66
N SER A 18 59.32 -10.33 -10.71
CA SER A 18 58.43 -9.18 -10.86
C SER A 18 57.39 -9.27 -9.72
N VAL A 19 57.59 -8.43 -8.70
CA VAL A 19 56.61 -8.21 -7.65
C VAL A 19 55.40 -7.53 -8.30
N PHE A 20 54.44 -8.34 -8.74
CA PHE A 20 53.13 -7.86 -9.09
C PHE A 20 52.44 -7.46 -7.79
N SER A 21 52.40 -6.17 -7.47
CA SER A 21 51.71 -5.65 -6.30
C SER A 21 50.25 -5.99 -6.42
N PRO A 22 49.63 -6.72 -5.46
CA PRO A 22 48.22 -7.09 -5.50
C PRO A 22 47.27 -5.90 -5.35
N GLU A 23 47.79 -4.71 -5.08
CA GLU A 23 47.01 -3.49 -4.89
C GLU A 23 46.31 -2.96 -6.16
N LEU A 24 46.69 -3.38 -7.36
CA LEU A 24 46.06 -2.95 -8.61
C LEU A 24 44.83 -3.76 -9.00
N LEU A 25 44.50 -4.85 -8.31
CA LEU A 25 43.32 -5.68 -8.60
C LEU A 25 42.06 -5.27 -7.87
N VAL A 26 42.12 -4.33 -6.92
CA VAL A 26 40.94 -3.90 -6.11
C VAL A 26 40.12 -2.82 -6.82
N ALA A 27 40.60 -2.20 -7.90
CA ALA A 27 40.01 -0.97 -8.45
C ALA A 27 38.83 -1.17 -9.40
N TRP A 28 38.35 -2.38 -9.65
CA TRP A 28 37.30 -2.64 -10.64
C TRP A 28 36.08 -3.44 -10.14
N GLN A 29 35.90 -3.53 -8.85
CA GLN A 29 34.67 -4.12 -8.33
C GLN A 29 33.56 -3.05 -8.36
N ILE A 30 32.98 -2.82 -9.53
CA ILE A 30 31.74 -2.04 -9.66
C ILE A 30 30.75 -2.76 -8.76
N ALA A 31 30.33 -2.10 -7.66
CA ALA A 31 29.36 -2.68 -6.75
C ALA A 31 28.12 -3.08 -7.55
N GLN A 32 27.68 -4.33 -7.38
CA GLN A 32 26.52 -4.87 -8.09
C GLN A 32 25.29 -3.98 -7.86
N LEU A 33 24.56 -3.65 -8.92
CA LEU A 33 23.31 -2.89 -8.82
C LEU A 33 22.30 -3.64 -7.94
N THR A 34 21.77 -2.96 -6.95
CA THR A 34 20.74 -3.50 -6.03
C THR A 34 19.73 -2.43 -5.65
N ILE A 35 18.49 -2.85 -5.34
CA ILE A 35 17.51 -2.00 -4.66
C ILE A 35 17.75 -2.17 -3.15
N ALA A 36 18.27 -1.13 -2.50
CA ALA A 36 18.65 -1.15 -1.10
C ALA A 36 17.44 -1.10 -0.14
N SER A 37 16.35 -0.43 -0.55
CA SER A 37 15.11 -0.41 0.22
C SER A 37 14.54 -1.82 0.38
N SER A 38 14.31 -2.26 1.63
CA SER A 38 13.76 -3.59 1.95
C SER A 38 12.24 -3.59 2.13
N SER A 39 11.66 -2.45 2.55
CA SER A 39 10.23 -2.29 2.83
C SER A 39 9.80 -0.84 2.57
N LEU A 40 8.50 -0.63 2.54
CA LEU A 40 7.88 0.69 2.44
C LEU A 40 7.13 1.00 3.74
N PRO A 41 7.08 2.27 4.19
CA PRO A 41 6.24 2.69 5.30
C PRO A 41 4.76 2.41 4.99
N THR A 42 3.97 2.13 6.04
CA THR A 42 2.51 2.00 5.91
C THR A 42 1.91 3.33 5.45
N ALA A 43 0.97 3.26 4.51
CA ALA A 43 0.18 4.40 4.04
C ALA A 43 -1.21 4.42 4.70
N GLN A 44 -1.93 5.52 4.54
CA GLN A 44 -3.33 5.65 4.96
C GLN A 44 -4.15 6.27 3.84
N ALA A 45 -5.32 5.71 3.56
CA ALA A 45 -6.23 6.25 2.56
C ALA A 45 -6.67 7.68 2.93
N GLY A 46 -6.62 8.60 1.95
CA GLY A 46 -6.93 10.02 2.15
C GLY A 46 -5.82 10.84 2.82
N ILE A 47 -4.63 10.27 3.05
CA ILE A 47 -3.48 11.00 3.60
C ILE A 47 -2.35 11.03 2.55
N PRO A 48 -1.72 12.19 2.29
CA PRO A 48 -0.56 12.27 1.42
C PRO A 48 0.56 11.32 1.87
N TYR A 49 1.07 10.55 0.93
CA TYR A 49 2.12 9.56 1.15
C TYR A 49 3.37 9.91 0.37
N GLN A 50 4.52 9.68 0.98
CA GLN A 50 5.83 9.83 0.36
C GLN A 50 6.79 8.76 0.84
N ALA A 51 7.43 8.06 -0.10
CA ALA A 51 8.50 7.10 0.19
C ALA A 51 9.56 7.14 -0.89
N MET A 52 10.84 7.15 -0.49
CA MET A 52 11.99 7.17 -1.40
C MET A 52 12.59 5.77 -1.49
N LEU A 53 12.66 5.23 -2.71
CA LEU A 53 13.41 4.01 -2.99
C LEU A 53 14.90 4.34 -3.09
N GLN A 54 15.75 3.47 -2.55
CA GLN A 54 17.19 3.62 -2.57
C GLN A 54 17.84 2.54 -3.44
N ALA A 55 18.79 2.96 -4.26
CA ALA A 55 19.65 2.10 -5.06
C ALA A 55 21.06 2.08 -4.51
N GLN A 56 21.77 0.98 -4.71
CA GLN A 56 23.18 0.83 -4.38
C GLN A 56 23.90 0.12 -5.53
N GLY A 57 25.13 0.55 -5.82
CA GLY A 57 25.95 -0.03 -6.92
C GLY A 57 25.47 0.39 -8.31
N GLY A 58 26.02 -0.26 -9.34
CA GLY A 58 25.75 0.11 -10.73
C GLY A 58 26.29 1.48 -11.13
N VAL A 59 25.81 2.00 -12.27
CA VAL A 59 26.24 3.28 -12.85
C VAL A 59 25.07 4.24 -12.95
N ASN A 60 25.21 5.45 -12.36
CA ASN A 60 24.23 6.53 -12.51
C ASN A 60 24.16 7.09 -13.94
N PRO A 61 23.01 7.65 -14.40
CA PRO A 61 21.75 7.77 -13.71
C PRO A 61 20.93 6.45 -13.64
N TYR A 62 20.10 6.34 -12.61
CA TYR A 62 19.16 5.24 -12.45
C TYR A 62 17.81 5.56 -13.09
N THR A 63 17.11 4.48 -13.51
CA THR A 63 15.72 4.56 -13.98
C THR A 63 14.87 3.55 -13.23
N TRP A 64 13.79 4.04 -12.61
CA TRP A 64 12.84 3.27 -11.82
C TRP A 64 11.55 3.05 -12.59
N GLN A 65 11.06 1.84 -12.65
CA GLN A 65 9.82 1.50 -13.35
C GLN A 65 9.03 0.43 -12.57
N LEU A 66 7.73 0.38 -12.78
CA LEU A 66 6.93 -0.78 -12.39
C LEU A 66 7.17 -1.91 -13.39
N ALA A 67 7.25 -3.14 -12.90
CA ALA A 67 7.29 -4.31 -13.77
C ALA A 67 5.98 -4.44 -14.56
N GLN A 68 6.04 -5.13 -15.67
CA GLN A 68 4.85 -5.39 -16.48
C GLN A 68 3.78 -6.13 -15.66
N GLY A 69 2.56 -5.64 -15.67
CA GLY A 69 1.45 -6.17 -14.88
C GLY A 69 1.41 -5.74 -13.42
N SER A 70 2.42 -4.98 -12.94
CA SER A 70 2.42 -4.39 -11.61
C SER A 70 1.79 -3.01 -11.58
N ALA A 71 1.03 -2.71 -10.52
CA ALA A 71 0.41 -1.41 -10.30
C ALA A 71 0.56 -0.96 -8.84
N LEU A 72 0.78 0.34 -8.65
CA LEU A 72 0.70 0.96 -7.33
C LEU A 72 -0.76 1.08 -6.87
N PRO A 73 -1.00 1.21 -5.55
CA PRO A 73 -2.29 1.64 -5.04
C PRO A 73 -2.81 2.87 -5.79
N ARG A 74 -4.14 2.90 -6.01
CA ARG A 74 -4.78 4.02 -6.70
C ARG A 74 -4.49 5.34 -5.97
N GLY A 75 -4.06 6.36 -6.72
CA GLY A 75 -3.65 7.66 -6.17
C GLY A 75 -2.14 7.81 -5.94
N LEU A 76 -1.35 6.72 -6.00
CA LEU A 76 0.10 6.79 -5.90
C LEU A 76 0.77 6.75 -7.28
N ARG A 77 1.95 7.39 -7.37
CA ARG A 77 2.77 7.44 -8.58
C ARG A 77 4.25 7.23 -8.23
N LEU A 78 4.98 6.58 -9.13
CA LEU A 78 6.44 6.41 -9.06
C LEU A 78 7.11 7.42 -9.99
N HIS A 79 8.05 8.19 -9.46
CA HIS A 79 8.92 9.08 -10.23
C HIS A 79 10.10 8.28 -10.80
N GLN A 80 10.15 8.16 -12.11
CA GLN A 80 11.10 7.28 -12.81
C GLN A 80 12.57 7.65 -12.60
N GLN A 81 12.90 8.94 -12.43
CA GLN A 81 14.29 9.40 -12.27
C GLN A 81 14.76 9.38 -10.81
N THR A 82 13.87 9.51 -9.86
CA THR A 82 14.24 9.66 -8.45
C THR A 82 13.95 8.44 -7.60
N GLY A 83 13.06 7.53 -8.05
CA GLY A 83 12.58 6.43 -7.21
C GLY A 83 11.60 6.85 -6.12
N LEU A 84 11.08 8.09 -6.19
CA LEU A 84 10.14 8.63 -5.22
C LEU A 84 8.72 8.13 -5.54
N ILE A 85 8.06 7.52 -4.56
CA ILE A 85 6.63 7.17 -4.60
C ILE A 85 5.87 8.25 -3.85
N THR A 86 4.94 8.93 -4.53
CA THR A 86 4.13 10.02 -3.93
C THR A 86 2.68 9.95 -4.39
N GLY A 87 1.81 10.62 -3.63
CA GLY A 87 0.39 10.79 -3.92
C GLY A 87 -0.48 10.52 -2.70
N THR A 88 -1.79 10.48 -2.89
CA THR A 88 -2.77 10.18 -1.85
C THR A 88 -3.49 8.89 -2.21
N PRO A 89 -3.25 7.76 -1.50
CA PRO A 89 -3.94 6.51 -1.80
C PRO A 89 -5.42 6.65 -1.43
N THR A 90 -6.31 6.13 -2.28
CA THR A 90 -7.76 6.29 -2.11
C THR A 90 -8.46 5.06 -1.53
N THR A 91 -7.80 3.90 -1.51
CA THR A 91 -8.44 2.63 -1.11
C THR A 91 -7.53 1.87 -0.15
N ALA A 92 -8.07 1.46 0.98
CA ALA A 92 -7.39 0.61 1.96
C ALA A 92 -7.18 -0.81 1.40
N GLY A 93 -6.13 -1.47 1.85
CA GLY A 93 -5.80 -2.84 1.46
C GLY A 93 -4.32 -3.13 1.54
N GLU A 94 -3.96 -4.35 1.22
CA GLU A 94 -2.58 -4.78 1.03
C GLU A 94 -2.30 -4.90 -0.47
N TYR A 95 -1.23 -4.24 -0.92
CA TYR A 95 -0.86 -4.14 -2.32
C TYR A 95 0.53 -4.70 -2.54
N HIS A 96 0.66 -5.60 -3.52
CA HIS A 96 1.92 -6.18 -3.94
C HIS A 96 2.27 -5.67 -5.34
N PHE A 97 3.48 -5.18 -5.50
CA PHE A 97 3.97 -4.70 -6.80
C PHE A 97 5.48 -4.85 -6.91
N THR A 98 5.96 -5.01 -8.12
CA THR A 98 7.37 -5.19 -8.42
C THR A 98 7.95 -3.94 -9.04
N ILE A 99 9.05 -3.45 -8.48
CA ILE A 99 9.85 -2.34 -9.01
C ILE A 99 11.04 -2.91 -9.77
N VAL A 100 11.31 -2.34 -10.94
CA VAL A 100 12.48 -2.57 -11.76
C VAL A 100 13.39 -1.34 -11.69
N LEU A 101 14.63 -1.56 -11.33
CA LEU A 101 15.71 -0.57 -11.36
C LEU A 101 16.65 -0.89 -12.50
N SER A 102 16.97 0.10 -13.33
CA SER A 102 17.97 0.01 -14.39
C SER A 102 19.07 1.07 -14.18
N ASP A 103 20.30 0.73 -14.46
CA ASP A 103 21.44 1.64 -14.45
C ASP A 103 21.78 2.16 -15.86
N ALA A 104 22.80 3.01 -15.96
CA ALA A 104 23.26 3.60 -17.22
C ALA A 104 24.38 2.81 -17.91
N ASN A 105 24.61 1.55 -17.55
CA ASN A 105 25.55 0.69 -18.27
C ASN A 105 25.12 0.44 -19.73
N ALA A 106 26.05 0.06 -20.58
CA ALA A 106 25.77 -0.36 -21.93
C ALA A 106 26.29 -1.80 -22.17
N PRO A 107 25.42 -2.82 -22.15
CA PRO A 107 23.96 -2.78 -21.96
C PRO A 107 23.56 -2.46 -20.51
N PRO A 108 22.37 -1.86 -20.28
CA PRO A 108 21.89 -1.53 -18.94
C PRO A 108 21.73 -2.77 -18.05
N THR A 109 22.26 -2.69 -16.81
CA THR A 109 21.99 -3.69 -15.77
C THR A 109 20.61 -3.45 -15.20
N ARG A 110 19.86 -4.54 -14.97
CA ARG A 110 18.49 -4.47 -14.42
C ARG A 110 18.36 -5.40 -13.24
N VAL A 111 17.73 -4.89 -12.18
CA VAL A 111 17.33 -5.66 -11.00
C VAL A 111 15.88 -5.35 -10.68
N GLN A 112 15.22 -6.30 -10.05
CA GLN A 112 13.82 -6.14 -9.64
C GLN A 112 13.63 -6.57 -8.21
N ARG A 113 12.66 -5.96 -7.53
CA ARG A 113 12.25 -6.30 -6.17
C ARG A 113 10.75 -6.13 -6.02
N GLU A 114 10.13 -7.12 -5.37
CA GLU A 114 8.74 -7.04 -4.94
C GLU A 114 8.65 -6.25 -3.64
N PHE A 115 7.62 -5.41 -3.55
CA PHE A 115 7.25 -4.65 -2.35
C PHE A 115 5.81 -4.94 -1.98
N ALA A 116 5.56 -5.02 -0.67
CA ALA A 116 4.24 -4.96 -0.09
C ALA A 116 4.02 -3.56 0.50
N LEU A 117 2.85 -2.97 0.24
CA LEU A 117 2.43 -1.70 0.84
C LEU A 117 1.05 -1.88 1.46
N THR A 118 0.98 -1.74 2.78
CA THR A 118 -0.29 -1.71 3.52
C THR A 118 -0.82 -0.29 3.50
N VAL A 119 -2.07 -0.12 3.02
CA VAL A 119 -2.83 1.13 3.09
C VAL A 119 -3.95 0.94 4.12
N LEU A 120 -3.89 1.67 5.23
CA LEU A 120 -4.91 1.66 6.27
C LEU A 120 -6.17 2.41 5.82
N ALA A 121 -7.33 2.05 6.37
CA ALA A 121 -8.57 2.75 6.10
C ALA A 121 -8.56 4.17 6.68
N GLY A 122 -8.96 5.16 5.88
CA GLY A 122 -9.17 6.54 6.34
C GLY A 122 -10.56 6.76 6.94
N LEU A 123 -11.55 5.96 6.53
CA LEU A 123 -12.92 5.96 7.05
C LEU A 123 -13.29 4.54 7.44
N THR A 124 -13.89 4.35 8.61
CA THR A 124 -14.41 3.04 9.06
C THR A 124 -15.85 3.16 9.51
N ILE A 125 -16.60 2.05 9.39
CA ILE A 125 -17.98 1.91 9.84
C ILE A 125 -18.17 0.56 10.53
N GLU A 126 -18.68 0.58 11.76
CA GLU A 126 -18.93 -0.62 12.56
C GLU A 126 -20.28 -0.56 13.25
N TRP A 127 -20.91 -1.71 13.47
CA TRP A 127 -22.12 -1.77 14.29
C TRP A 127 -21.77 -1.51 15.76
N ARG A 128 -22.32 -0.43 16.35
CA ARG A 128 -22.32 -0.24 17.82
C ARG A 128 -23.38 -1.15 18.44
N HIS A 129 -24.60 -1.05 17.89
CA HIS A 129 -25.70 -1.94 18.16
C HIS A 129 -26.17 -2.53 16.83
N PRO A 130 -25.91 -3.82 16.57
CA PRO A 130 -26.35 -4.47 15.35
C PRO A 130 -27.84 -4.29 15.10
N PRO A 131 -28.29 -4.26 13.84
CA PRO A 131 -29.72 -4.16 13.52
C PRO A 131 -30.53 -5.27 14.20
N LYS A 132 -31.60 -4.89 14.86
CA LYS A 132 -32.54 -5.80 15.54
C LYS A 132 -33.96 -5.48 15.16
N VAL A 133 -34.78 -6.52 15.06
CA VAL A 133 -36.24 -6.41 14.91
C VAL A 133 -36.90 -6.32 16.27
N ASN A 134 -37.73 -5.29 16.46
CA ASN A 134 -38.59 -5.13 17.64
C ASN A 134 -40.02 -4.83 17.18
N GLY A 135 -40.89 -5.85 17.19
CA GLY A 135 -42.18 -5.80 16.54
C GLY A 135 -42.02 -5.62 15.02
N THR A 136 -42.56 -4.51 14.49
CA THR A 136 -42.45 -4.16 13.06
C THR A 136 -41.28 -3.23 12.76
N GLN A 137 -40.54 -2.79 13.78
CA GLN A 137 -39.41 -1.88 13.62
C GLN A 137 -38.07 -2.61 13.51
N VAL A 138 -37.19 -2.13 12.64
CA VAL A 138 -35.79 -2.44 12.63
C VAL A 138 -35.05 -1.23 13.20
N SER A 139 -34.22 -1.44 14.19
CA SER A 139 -33.41 -0.36 14.81
C SER A 139 -32.03 -0.85 15.20
N GLY A 140 -31.09 0.09 15.32
CA GLY A 140 -29.74 -0.15 15.74
C GLY A 140 -28.94 1.15 15.76
N SER A 141 -27.63 1.04 15.92
CA SER A 141 -26.71 2.16 15.74
C SER A 141 -25.37 1.68 15.18
N LEU A 142 -24.68 2.58 14.54
CA LEU A 142 -23.33 2.35 14.01
C LEU A 142 -22.39 3.44 14.51
N ILE A 143 -21.10 3.14 14.51
CA ILE A 143 -20.03 4.11 14.70
C ILE A 143 -19.36 4.32 13.35
N VAL A 144 -19.24 5.57 12.93
CA VAL A 144 -18.37 5.99 11.83
C VAL A 144 -17.18 6.70 12.43
N ALA A 145 -15.97 6.36 11.99
CA ALA A 145 -14.75 7.00 12.45
C ALA A 145 -13.94 7.54 11.27
N ASN A 146 -13.58 8.81 11.37
CA ASN A 146 -12.63 9.48 10.48
C ASN A 146 -11.23 9.34 11.07
N HIS A 147 -10.37 8.54 10.43
CA HIS A 147 -8.98 8.33 10.84
C HIS A 147 -8.00 9.25 10.09
N THR A 148 -8.51 10.20 9.28
CA THR A 148 -7.66 11.15 8.56
C THR A 148 -7.31 12.36 9.43
N ALA A 149 -6.32 13.13 9.01
CA ALA A 149 -5.93 14.39 9.64
C ALA A 149 -6.81 15.57 9.21
N GLN A 150 -7.80 15.34 8.31
CA GLN A 150 -8.67 16.39 7.75
C GLN A 150 -10.11 16.18 8.20
N ALA A 151 -10.87 17.26 8.31
CA ALA A 151 -12.32 17.19 8.41
C ALA A 151 -12.91 16.65 7.10
N ALA A 152 -14.00 15.92 7.19
CA ALA A 152 -14.64 15.33 6.03
C ALA A 152 -16.14 15.60 6.04
N ASP A 153 -16.68 15.93 4.87
CA ASP A 153 -18.12 16.03 4.64
C ASP A 153 -18.68 14.61 4.49
N LEU A 154 -19.38 14.13 5.53
CA LEU A 154 -19.78 12.73 5.67
C LEU A 154 -21.28 12.57 5.41
N THR A 155 -21.61 11.70 4.48
CA THR A 155 -22.97 11.19 4.26
C THR A 155 -23.03 9.72 4.68
N VAL A 156 -24.02 9.39 5.52
CA VAL A 156 -24.30 8.01 5.94
C VAL A 156 -25.74 7.67 5.59
N ILE A 157 -25.91 6.53 4.91
CA ILE A 157 -27.21 5.99 4.52
C ILE A 157 -27.32 4.56 5.06
N VAL A 158 -28.42 4.27 5.76
CA VAL A 158 -28.75 2.91 6.24
C VAL A 158 -30.04 2.47 5.55
N VAL A 159 -30.00 1.30 4.93
CA VAL A 159 -31.14 0.73 4.19
C VAL A 159 -31.42 -0.71 4.62
N ALA A 160 -32.69 -1.09 4.62
CA ALA A 160 -33.13 -2.48 4.65
C ALA A 160 -33.43 -2.92 3.22
N ILE A 161 -32.81 -4.00 2.76
CA ILE A 161 -32.97 -4.55 1.41
C ILE A 161 -33.70 -5.88 1.54
N ASN A 162 -34.83 -6.01 0.88
CA ASN A 162 -35.65 -7.22 0.91
C ASN A 162 -35.19 -8.26 -0.13
N GLU A 163 -35.87 -9.43 -0.16
CA GLU A 163 -35.54 -10.55 -1.05
C GLU A 163 -35.66 -10.25 -2.54
N ILE A 164 -36.38 -9.20 -2.93
CA ILE A 164 -36.52 -8.73 -4.33
C ILE A 164 -35.67 -7.49 -4.59
N ASP A 165 -34.61 -7.28 -3.81
CA ASP A 165 -33.64 -6.18 -3.90
C ASP A 165 -34.27 -4.77 -3.81
N ARG A 166 -35.43 -4.65 -3.13
CA ARG A 166 -36.05 -3.37 -2.85
C ARG A 166 -35.52 -2.79 -1.57
N ALA A 167 -34.97 -1.58 -1.62
CA ALA A 167 -34.43 -0.87 -0.47
C ALA A 167 -35.46 0.03 0.20
N THR A 168 -35.49 0.01 1.53
CA THR A 168 -36.23 0.94 2.38
C THR A 168 -35.25 1.66 3.29
N ALA A 169 -35.28 2.99 3.33
CA ALA A 169 -34.39 3.76 4.21
C ALA A 169 -34.71 3.52 5.68
N LEU A 170 -33.68 3.20 6.46
CA LEU A 170 -33.72 3.11 7.92
C LEU A 170 -33.12 4.35 8.60
N GLY A 171 -32.24 5.07 7.90
CA GLY A 171 -31.59 6.28 8.39
C GLY A 171 -30.79 6.98 7.30
N TYR A 172 -30.67 8.30 7.45
CA TYR A 172 -29.84 9.17 6.65
C TYR A 172 -29.29 10.26 7.55
N GLN A 173 -27.97 10.50 7.47
CA GLN A 173 -27.34 11.64 8.14
C GLN A 173 -26.26 12.22 7.25
N HIS A 174 -26.12 13.55 7.32
CA HIS A 174 -25.11 14.30 6.61
C HIS A 174 -24.56 15.37 7.55
N PHE A 175 -23.23 15.38 7.77
CA PHE A 175 -22.54 16.27 8.68
C PHE A 175 -21.04 16.25 8.46
N ILE A 176 -20.34 17.26 9.00
CA ILE A 176 -18.87 17.29 8.99
C ILE A 176 -18.35 16.48 10.18
N ILE A 177 -17.58 15.43 9.89
CA ILE A 177 -16.85 14.65 10.89
C ILE A 177 -15.43 15.20 11.05
N GLN A 178 -15.05 15.53 12.29
CA GLN A 178 -13.74 16.10 12.58
C GLN A 178 -12.60 15.08 12.44
N PRO A 179 -11.34 15.54 12.24
CA PRO A 179 -10.17 14.68 12.16
C PRO A 179 -10.03 13.80 13.41
N ASN A 180 -9.69 12.52 13.20
CA ASN A 180 -9.44 11.55 14.27
C ASN A 180 -10.58 11.45 15.30
N THR A 181 -11.83 11.64 14.86
CA THR A 181 -13.02 11.50 15.70
C THR A 181 -13.95 10.39 15.20
N GLN A 182 -14.84 9.98 16.07
CA GLN A 182 -15.90 9.04 15.75
C GLN A 182 -17.26 9.59 16.19
N GLN A 183 -18.31 9.19 15.46
CA GLN A 183 -19.69 9.57 15.73
C GLN A 183 -20.58 8.35 15.75
N GLU A 184 -21.42 8.22 16.78
CA GLU A 184 -22.48 7.21 16.81
C GLU A 184 -23.72 7.73 16.07
N ILE A 185 -24.25 6.89 15.19
CA ILE A 185 -25.38 7.20 14.30
C ILE A 185 -26.48 6.17 14.56
N PRO A 186 -27.55 6.55 15.26
CA PRO A 186 -28.72 5.71 15.42
C PRO A 186 -29.52 5.67 14.12
N PHE A 187 -30.18 4.54 13.88
CA PHE A 187 -31.12 4.36 12.78
C PHE A 187 -32.32 3.52 13.24
N GLY A 188 -33.43 3.71 12.53
CA GLY A 188 -34.62 2.89 12.79
C GLY A 188 -35.81 3.32 11.95
N ALA A 189 -36.53 2.32 11.42
CA ALA A 189 -37.78 2.48 10.70
C ALA A 189 -38.54 1.15 10.67
N ALA A 190 -39.80 1.20 10.18
CA ALA A 190 -40.64 0.05 9.97
C ALA A 190 -40.77 -0.27 8.47
N PRO A 191 -39.91 -1.11 7.89
CA PRO A 191 -39.89 -1.39 6.44
C PRO A 191 -41.04 -2.30 5.98
N GLY A 192 -41.89 -2.79 6.90
CA GLY A 192 -42.99 -3.74 6.65
C GLY A 192 -42.56 -5.20 6.89
N PRO A 193 -43.52 -6.13 6.78
CA PRO A 193 -43.25 -7.56 6.91
C PRO A 193 -42.34 -8.06 5.78
N GLY A 194 -41.47 -9.02 6.11
CA GLY A 194 -40.51 -9.58 5.13
C GLY A 194 -39.19 -9.97 5.74
N ARG A 195 -38.30 -10.44 4.86
CA ARG A 195 -36.92 -10.78 5.23
C ARG A 195 -35.98 -9.73 4.65
N TYR A 196 -35.04 -9.28 5.47
CA TYR A 196 -34.19 -8.14 5.13
C TYR A 196 -32.72 -8.42 5.40
N GLN A 197 -31.89 -7.77 4.57
CA GLN A 197 -30.51 -7.47 4.86
C GLN A 197 -30.42 -5.97 5.17
N VAL A 198 -29.74 -5.60 6.24
CA VAL A 198 -29.45 -4.18 6.52
C VAL A 198 -28.06 -3.86 6.01
N ARG A 199 -27.96 -2.79 5.22
CA ARG A 199 -26.72 -2.24 4.72
C ARG A 199 -26.60 -0.78 5.13
N ALA A 200 -25.42 -0.41 5.61
CA ALA A 200 -25.03 0.95 5.89
C ALA A 200 -23.85 1.33 4.99
N ASP A 201 -23.95 2.43 4.30
CA ASP A 201 -22.91 3.02 3.45
C ASP A 201 -22.53 4.38 4.02
N ALA A 202 -21.24 4.64 4.13
CA ALA A 202 -20.64 5.92 4.53
C ALA A 202 -19.75 6.43 3.40
N VAL A 203 -19.96 7.67 2.99
CA VAL A 203 -19.17 8.38 1.99
C VAL A 203 -18.68 9.67 2.61
N ALA A 204 -17.38 9.88 2.63
CA ALA A 204 -16.73 11.08 3.15
C ALA A 204 -15.93 11.78 2.06
N GLU A 205 -16.14 13.08 1.87
CA GLU A 205 -15.40 13.93 0.95
C GLU A 205 -14.42 14.79 1.75
N LEU A 206 -13.13 14.69 1.41
CA LEU A 206 -12.05 15.48 2.03
C LEU A 206 -11.89 16.79 1.23
N GLU A 207 -11.93 17.94 1.92
CA GLU A 207 -11.95 19.25 1.27
C GLU A 207 -10.62 19.60 0.58
N GLU A 208 -9.47 19.29 1.22
CA GLU A 208 -8.16 19.76 0.76
C GLU A 208 -7.70 19.12 -0.56
N ASP A 209 -7.95 17.83 -0.75
CA ASP A 209 -7.49 17.08 -1.92
C ASP A 209 -8.62 16.52 -2.80
N GLN A 210 -9.86 16.86 -2.47
CA GLN A 210 -11.09 16.41 -3.16
C GLN A 210 -11.17 14.89 -3.28
N SER A 211 -10.55 14.16 -2.36
CA SER A 211 -10.62 12.70 -2.34
C SER A 211 -11.88 12.22 -1.65
N THR A 212 -12.41 11.09 -2.13
CA THR A 212 -13.61 10.46 -1.58
C THR A 212 -13.23 9.15 -0.90
N LEU A 213 -13.55 9.02 0.38
CA LEU A 213 -13.42 7.80 1.15
C LEU A 213 -14.77 7.10 1.24
N ARG A 214 -14.76 5.77 1.24
CA ARG A 214 -15.97 4.96 1.33
C ARG A 214 -15.78 3.82 2.31
N ALA A 215 -16.79 3.58 3.12
CA ALA A 215 -16.86 2.41 4.00
C ALA A 215 -18.30 1.87 3.97
N TYR A 216 -18.46 0.57 4.15
CA TYR A 216 -19.77 -0.04 4.26
C TYR A 216 -19.77 -1.18 5.27
N LYS A 217 -20.94 -1.45 5.83
CA LYS A 217 -21.21 -2.59 6.72
C LYS A 217 -22.57 -3.18 6.37
N GLN A 218 -22.68 -4.49 6.43
CA GLN A 218 -23.96 -5.17 6.16
C GLN A 218 -24.15 -6.40 7.03
N THR A 219 -25.42 -6.76 7.26
CA THR A 219 -25.80 -8.03 7.89
C THR A 219 -25.83 -9.16 6.86
N GLY A 220 -26.05 -10.39 7.30
CA GLY A 220 -26.32 -11.52 6.41
C GLY A 220 -27.58 -11.28 5.56
N LYS A 221 -27.62 -11.89 4.37
CA LYS A 221 -28.77 -11.79 3.47
C LYS A 221 -29.98 -12.50 4.09
N GLY A 222 -31.14 -11.77 4.23
CA GLY A 222 -32.37 -12.29 4.84
C GLY A 222 -32.27 -12.60 6.34
N GLU A 223 -31.26 -12.06 7.04
CA GLU A 223 -31.00 -12.31 8.46
C GLU A 223 -32.08 -11.72 9.37
N LEU A 224 -32.64 -10.56 9.02
CA LEU A 224 -33.71 -9.93 9.79
C LEU A 224 -35.08 -10.34 9.23
N VAL A 225 -35.93 -10.80 10.10
CA VAL A 225 -37.31 -11.26 9.75
C VAL A 225 -38.31 -10.43 10.50
N ILE A 226 -39.21 -9.76 9.80
CA ILE A 226 -40.33 -9.02 10.33
C ILE A 226 -41.61 -9.81 9.98
N ASN A 227 -42.29 -10.29 11.01
CA ASN A 227 -43.55 -11.00 10.83
C ASN A 227 -44.72 -10.03 10.68
N GLU A 228 -45.80 -10.49 10.04
CA GLU A 228 -47.06 -9.75 10.05
C GLU A 228 -47.57 -9.58 11.49
N PRO A 229 -48.11 -8.40 11.84
CA PRO A 229 -48.77 -8.24 13.12
C PRO A 229 -50.00 -9.19 13.18
N LEU A 230 -50.15 -9.87 14.32
CA LEU A 230 -51.31 -10.76 14.60
C LEU A 230 -52.59 -9.97 14.64
#